data_9297c0899aba4e2c0306aec30348d40b
#
_entry.id   9297c0899aba4e2c0306aec30348d40b
#
_cell.length_a   1.000
_cell.length_b   1.000
_cell.length_c   1.000
_cell.angle_alpha   90.00
_cell.angle_beta   90.00
_cell.angle_gamma   90.00
#
_symmetry.space_group_name_H-M   'P 1'
#
loop_
_entity.id
_entity.type
_entity.pdbx_description
1 polymer ?
#
loop_
_entity_poly.entity_id
_entity_poly.type
_entity_poly.pdbx_seq_one_letter_code
_entity_poly.pdbx_strand_id
1 'polypeptide(L)'
;MSKLVPIQSIFCSDEDETRLCSFDTEVISSPTTPLIHPMSRLWLVNSGEATLLLNGKEYHLTKGTMVSILPWQISDIISVESPIQFYLVAYYFDSINEIIKTFYNPEGIHLSVMETLSKTPVVTFDEQNYAQVSSMFIQLKSELQSHADIDVTNPLKEPPGLSNMYLTNKLIEILISHIRSGRALPVQEKSIDASEILQFLYTHLNEKITLSMLSKKFYMNESTISSYIRNTTGLSFFDLLNEMRVGKMINYLLYTDLTLEELSEILGFVDSAHISKVFLARIGMKANDFRKTYQSVGDKCRISDRRVFYDIVTYIYRNLAEDLQLKNVSEHFCISPKELNRILLFQVEMNFNDYLNYIRVNRASELLLETDKSILTIALEVGYNTEKSLTRNFNRFRSMTPGNFRKSIRMQKEGI
;
A
#
# COMPACT_ATOMS: atom_id res chain seq x y z
N MET A 1 -24.05 -8.84 16.98
CA MET A 1 -22.66 -9.27 17.29
C MET A 1 -21.90 -9.20 15.97
N SER A 2 -20.96 -8.28 15.80
CA SER A 2 -20.09 -8.27 14.62
C SER A 2 -19.22 -9.53 14.67
N LYS A 3 -19.32 -10.38 13.65
CA LYS A 3 -18.46 -11.57 13.52
C LYS A 3 -17.03 -11.08 13.29
N LEU A 4 -16.08 -11.60 14.03
CA LEU A 4 -14.64 -11.44 13.74
C LEU A 4 -14.38 -11.87 12.30
N VAL A 5 -13.66 -11.03 11.56
CA VAL A 5 -13.23 -11.32 10.20
C VAL A 5 -11.84 -11.96 10.27
N PRO A 6 -11.67 -13.21 9.83
CA PRO A 6 -10.38 -13.88 9.84
C PRO A 6 -9.36 -13.13 8.99
N ILE A 7 -8.11 -13.12 9.43
CA ILE A 7 -6.95 -12.62 8.67
C ILE A 7 -6.27 -13.84 8.06
N GLN A 8 -6.05 -13.80 6.74
CA GLN A 8 -5.32 -14.86 6.06
C GLN A 8 -3.83 -14.86 6.39
N SER A 9 -3.13 -15.92 6.00
CA SER A 9 -1.67 -15.98 6.06
C SER A 9 -1.03 -14.80 5.31
N ILE A 10 0.07 -14.30 5.85
CA ILE A 10 0.88 -13.23 5.22
C ILE A 10 1.82 -13.77 4.14
N PHE A 11 1.87 -15.08 3.93
CA PHE A 11 2.68 -15.71 2.87
C PHE A 11 1.88 -15.93 1.61
N CYS A 12 2.55 -15.87 0.46
CA CYS A 12 1.93 -16.14 -0.83
C CYS A 12 1.53 -17.60 -0.99
N SER A 13 2.29 -18.50 -0.37
CA SER A 13 2.09 -19.95 -0.44
C SER A 13 2.45 -20.57 0.90
N ASP A 14 1.67 -21.56 1.34
CA ASP A 14 1.97 -22.35 2.52
C ASP A 14 3.16 -23.31 2.27
N GLU A 15 3.42 -23.64 1.00
CA GLU A 15 4.50 -24.56 0.60
C GLU A 15 5.83 -23.82 0.37
N ASP A 16 5.79 -22.54 -0.02
CA ASP A 16 6.98 -21.75 -0.31
C ASP A 16 6.78 -20.27 0.08
N GLU A 17 7.16 -19.96 1.29
CA GLU A 17 7.10 -18.61 1.88
C GLU A 17 8.00 -17.59 1.16
N THR A 18 8.87 -18.06 0.25
CA THR A 18 9.87 -17.22 -0.45
C THR A 18 9.44 -16.83 -1.86
N ARG A 19 8.35 -17.38 -2.39
CA ARG A 19 7.89 -17.08 -3.73
C ARG A 19 7.30 -15.69 -3.84
N LEU A 20 7.58 -15.03 -4.96
CA LEU A 20 7.05 -13.70 -5.29
C LEU A 20 5.51 -13.69 -5.36
N CYS A 21 4.93 -14.77 -5.85
CA CYS A 21 3.48 -14.98 -5.95
C CYS A 21 3.13 -16.47 -5.89
N SER A 22 1.87 -16.73 -5.58
CA SER A 22 1.25 -18.07 -5.70
C SER A 22 0.10 -18.04 -6.69
N PHE A 23 -0.26 -19.21 -7.20
CA PHE A 23 -1.35 -19.39 -8.16
C PHE A 23 -2.25 -20.54 -7.72
N ASP A 24 -3.56 -20.27 -7.72
CA ASP A 24 -4.60 -21.25 -7.46
C ASP A 24 -5.73 -21.15 -8.47
N THR A 25 -6.54 -22.23 -8.56
CA THR A 25 -7.81 -22.23 -9.26
C THR A 25 -8.89 -22.52 -8.25
N GLU A 26 -9.74 -21.54 -7.97
CA GLU A 26 -10.78 -21.66 -6.96
C GLU A 26 -12.16 -21.86 -7.59
N VAL A 27 -13.00 -22.62 -6.89
CA VAL A 27 -14.41 -22.82 -7.24
C VAL A 27 -15.24 -22.53 -5.99
N ILE A 28 -16.14 -21.56 -6.08
CA ILE A 28 -17.06 -21.21 -5.00
C ILE A 28 -18.49 -21.50 -5.47
N SER A 29 -19.18 -22.36 -4.73
CA SER A 29 -20.55 -22.79 -5.04
C SER A 29 -21.59 -22.32 -4.04
N SER A 30 -21.17 -21.65 -2.97
CA SER A 30 -22.04 -21.05 -1.93
C SER A 30 -21.42 -19.79 -1.36
N PRO A 31 -22.21 -18.88 -0.79
CA PRO A 31 -21.70 -17.68 -0.13
C PRO A 31 -20.60 -17.99 0.89
N THR A 32 -19.59 -17.13 0.94
CA THR A 32 -18.45 -17.27 1.83
C THR A 32 -18.65 -16.46 3.13
N THR A 33 -17.63 -16.39 3.93
CA THR A 33 -17.55 -15.47 5.06
C THR A 33 -16.52 -14.39 4.79
N PRO A 34 -16.70 -13.15 5.29
CA PRO A 34 -15.71 -12.09 5.10
C PRO A 34 -14.31 -12.51 5.50
N LEU A 35 -13.31 -12.07 4.71
CA LEU A 35 -11.91 -12.40 4.91
C LEU A 35 -11.04 -11.16 4.69
N ILE A 36 -10.07 -10.92 5.57
CA ILE A 36 -9.05 -9.88 5.41
C ILE A 36 -7.85 -10.46 4.68
N HIS A 37 -7.38 -9.75 3.67
CA HIS A 37 -6.24 -10.16 2.85
C HIS A 37 -5.00 -9.33 3.14
N PRO A 38 -4.00 -9.82 3.90
CA PRO A 38 -2.73 -9.11 4.09
C PRO A 38 -1.92 -8.99 2.79
N MET A 39 -2.11 -9.94 1.86
CA MET A 39 -1.49 -10.00 0.54
C MET A 39 -2.45 -9.52 -0.54
N SER A 40 -1.92 -8.86 -1.57
CA SER A 40 -2.71 -8.53 -2.76
C SER A 40 -3.10 -9.78 -3.53
N ARG A 41 -4.28 -9.72 -4.14
CA ARG A 41 -4.84 -10.79 -4.95
C ARG A 41 -5.38 -10.27 -6.26
N LEU A 42 -5.19 -11.07 -7.30
CA LEU A 42 -5.84 -10.89 -8.59
C LEU A 42 -6.71 -12.12 -8.84
N TRP A 43 -7.99 -11.90 -9.12
CA TRP A 43 -8.91 -12.93 -9.56
C TRP A 43 -9.27 -12.71 -11.01
N LEU A 44 -9.27 -13.74 -11.82
CA LEU A 44 -9.82 -13.71 -13.18
C LEU A 44 -10.91 -14.76 -13.27
N VAL A 45 -12.14 -14.33 -13.45
CA VAL A 45 -13.31 -15.23 -13.52
C VAL A 45 -13.34 -15.94 -14.85
N ASN A 46 -13.36 -17.28 -14.78
CA ASN A 46 -13.38 -18.16 -15.96
C ASN A 46 -14.79 -18.60 -16.32
N SER A 47 -15.63 -18.83 -15.30
CA SER A 47 -17.02 -19.27 -15.48
C SER A 47 -17.84 -18.99 -14.23
N GLY A 48 -19.16 -19.05 -14.35
CA GLY A 48 -20.09 -18.86 -13.25
C GLY A 48 -20.44 -17.40 -13.03
N GLU A 49 -21.27 -17.17 -12.00
CA GLU A 49 -21.86 -15.86 -11.68
C GLU A 49 -22.06 -15.73 -10.18
N ALA A 50 -21.59 -14.62 -9.60
CA ALA A 50 -21.63 -14.35 -8.16
C ALA A 50 -21.58 -12.85 -7.87
N THR A 51 -21.95 -12.47 -6.66
CA THR A 51 -21.79 -11.10 -6.15
C THR A 51 -20.70 -11.05 -5.09
N LEU A 52 -19.70 -10.23 -5.35
CA LEU A 52 -18.59 -9.92 -4.43
C LEU A 52 -18.94 -8.67 -3.63
N LEU A 53 -18.80 -8.73 -2.33
CA LEU A 53 -18.72 -7.58 -1.44
C LEU A 53 -17.25 -7.27 -1.16
N LEU A 54 -16.74 -6.14 -1.67
CA LEU A 54 -15.36 -5.70 -1.45
C LEU A 54 -15.36 -4.33 -0.77
N ASN A 55 -14.83 -4.27 0.45
CA ASN A 55 -14.86 -3.06 1.28
C ASN A 55 -16.24 -2.38 1.33
N GLY A 56 -17.30 -3.15 1.55
CA GLY A 56 -18.66 -2.64 1.66
C GLY A 56 -19.36 -2.27 0.34
N LYS A 57 -18.70 -2.47 -0.82
CA LYS A 57 -19.30 -2.29 -2.15
C LYS A 57 -19.55 -3.63 -2.83
N GLU A 58 -20.71 -3.74 -3.45
CA GLU A 58 -21.10 -4.92 -4.22
C GLU A 58 -20.64 -4.82 -5.67
N TYR A 59 -20.11 -5.93 -6.17
CA TYR A 59 -19.66 -6.09 -7.54
C TYR A 59 -20.18 -7.40 -8.11
N HIS A 60 -20.84 -7.32 -9.25
CA HIS A 60 -21.31 -8.51 -9.95
C HIS A 60 -20.16 -9.13 -10.76
N LEU A 61 -19.91 -10.41 -10.55
CA LEU A 61 -18.82 -11.16 -11.17
C LEU A 61 -19.39 -12.14 -12.20
N THR A 62 -18.87 -12.05 -13.42
CA THR A 62 -19.17 -12.96 -14.54
C THR A 62 -17.87 -13.34 -15.24
N LYS A 63 -17.94 -14.28 -16.18
CA LYS A 63 -16.79 -14.62 -17.02
C LYS A 63 -16.15 -13.37 -17.64
N GLY A 64 -14.85 -13.26 -17.56
CA GLY A 64 -14.07 -12.12 -18.05
C GLY A 64 -13.92 -10.99 -17.02
N THR A 65 -14.53 -11.08 -15.85
CA THR A 65 -14.32 -10.12 -14.76
C THR A 65 -12.98 -10.40 -14.10
N MET A 66 -12.18 -9.33 -13.94
CA MET A 66 -10.96 -9.35 -13.16
C MET A 66 -11.12 -8.48 -11.92
N VAL A 67 -10.75 -9.03 -10.76
CA VAL A 67 -10.78 -8.36 -9.46
C VAL A 67 -9.36 -8.14 -8.95
N SER A 68 -9.06 -6.93 -8.50
CA SER A 68 -7.82 -6.62 -7.79
C SER A 68 -8.16 -6.31 -6.33
N ILE A 69 -7.70 -7.15 -5.42
CA ILE A 69 -7.83 -6.96 -3.98
C ILE A 69 -6.48 -6.48 -3.46
N LEU A 70 -6.46 -5.30 -2.87
CA LEU A 70 -5.27 -4.70 -2.28
C LEU A 70 -5.03 -5.20 -0.85
N PRO A 71 -3.81 -5.05 -0.31
CA PRO A 71 -3.53 -5.45 1.06
C PRO A 71 -4.50 -4.81 2.07
N TRP A 72 -4.93 -5.62 3.02
CA TRP A 72 -5.84 -5.24 4.11
C TRP A 72 -7.26 -4.83 3.68
N GLN A 73 -7.67 -5.19 2.47
CA GLN A 73 -9.07 -5.14 2.06
C GLN A 73 -9.83 -6.35 2.57
N ILE A 74 -11.14 -6.15 2.75
CA ILE A 74 -12.08 -7.20 3.17
C ILE A 74 -12.89 -7.62 1.96
N SER A 75 -12.94 -8.91 1.67
CA SER A 75 -13.80 -9.46 0.61
C SER A 75 -14.69 -10.57 1.12
N ASP A 76 -15.84 -10.71 0.50
CA ASP A 76 -16.84 -11.75 0.77
C ASP A 76 -17.66 -12.02 -0.50
N ILE A 77 -17.91 -13.27 -0.82
CA ILE A 77 -18.89 -13.64 -1.86
C ILE A 77 -20.24 -13.79 -1.17
N ILE A 78 -21.11 -12.80 -1.36
CA ILE A 78 -22.40 -12.70 -0.65
C ILE A 78 -23.55 -13.45 -1.33
N SER A 79 -23.46 -13.67 -2.64
CA SER A 79 -24.40 -14.54 -3.39
C SER A 79 -23.66 -15.29 -4.48
N VAL A 80 -24.18 -16.46 -4.83
CA VAL A 80 -23.68 -17.32 -5.94
C VAL A 80 -24.89 -17.76 -6.75
N GLU A 81 -25.05 -17.19 -7.92
CA GLU A 81 -26.13 -17.49 -8.87
C GLU A 81 -25.82 -18.78 -9.66
N SER A 82 -24.55 -18.98 -10.00
CA SER A 82 -24.01 -20.25 -10.52
C SER A 82 -22.57 -20.43 -10.01
N PRO A 83 -22.11 -21.68 -9.78
CA PRO A 83 -20.77 -21.92 -9.26
C PRO A 83 -19.72 -21.13 -10.01
N ILE A 84 -19.04 -20.22 -9.30
CA ILE A 84 -18.03 -19.34 -9.89
C ILE A 84 -16.66 -19.99 -9.81
N GLN A 85 -15.95 -20.05 -10.95
CA GLN A 85 -14.58 -20.49 -11.03
C GLN A 85 -13.69 -19.36 -11.48
N PHE A 86 -12.56 -19.16 -10.80
CA PHE A 86 -11.60 -18.13 -11.14
C PHE A 86 -10.16 -18.58 -10.89
N TYR A 87 -9.24 -18.00 -11.65
CA TYR A 87 -7.81 -18.04 -11.34
C TYR A 87 -7.53 -17.01 -10.24
N LEU A 88 -6.77 -17.42 -9.23
CA LEU A 88 -6.32 -16.60 -8.12
C LEU A 88 -4.80 -16.49 -8.16
N VAL A 89 -4.29 -15.27 -8.13
CA VAL A 89 -2.86 -14.99 -7.93
C VAL A 89 -2.73 -14.13 -6.69
N ALA A 90 -2.06 -14.64 -5.65
CA ALA A 90 -1.63 -13.84 -4.51
C ALA A 90 -0.20 -13.37 -4.74
N TYR A 91 0.12 -12.10 -4.41
CA TYR A 91 1.44 -11.52 -4.67
C TYR A 91 1.79 -10.40 -3.70
N TYR A 92 3.08 -10.12 -3.55
CA TYR A 92 3.58 -9.01 -2.73
C TYR A 92 3.43 -7.68 -3.48
N PHE A 93 2.38 -6.92 -3.14
CA PHE A 93 2.05 -5.65 -3.79
C PHE A 93 3.20 -4.66 -3.76
N ASP A 94 3.81 -4.45 -2.57
CA ASP A 94 4.84 -3.41 -2.41
C ASP A 94 6.04 -3.66 -3.33
N SER A 95 6.48 -4.91 -3.49
CA SER A 95 7.58 -5.26 -4.39
C SER A 95 7.26 -4.96 -5.85
N ILE A 96 6.07 -5.35 -6.30
CA ILE A 96 5.64 -5.11 -7.69
C ILE A 96 5.40 -3.61 -7.94
N ASN A 97 4.77 -2.92 -6.99
CA ASN A 97 4.52 -1.49 -7.09
C ASN A 97 5.82 -0.67 -7.18
N GLU A 98 6.86 -1.06 -6.43
CA GLU A 98 8.17 -0.42 -6.51
C GLU A 98 8.82 -0.61 -7.87
N ILE A 99 8.72 -1.79 -8.47
CA ILE A 99 9.25 -2.05 -9.81
C ILE A 99 8.50 -1.21 -10.85
N ILE A 100 7.16 -1.15 -10.78
CA ILE A 100 6.35 -0.30 -11.67
C ILE A 100 6.77 1.16 -11.54
N LYS A 101 6.93 1.67 -10.32
CA LYS A 101 7.38 3.04 -10.07
C LYS A 101 8.78 3.33 -10.64
N THR A 102 9.69 2.35 -10.61
CA THR A 102 11.05 2.49 -11.15
C THR A 102 11.03 2.70 -12.66
N PHE A 103 10.16 1.99 -13.38
CA PHE A 103 10.07 2.08 -14.84
C PHE A 103 9.15 3.21 -15.32
N TYR A 104 8.25 3.67 -14.46
CA TYR A 104 7.33 4.74 -14.77
C TYR A 104 7.97 6.10 -14.47
N ASN A 105 8.48 6.76 -15.50
CA ASN A 105 9.03 8.11 -15.40
C ASN A 105 8.04 9.10 -16.07
N PRO A 106 7.04 9.64 -15.33
CA PRO A 106 6.06 10.51 -15.92
C PRO A 106 6.65 11.90 -16.08
N GLU A 107 6.74 12.39 -17.29
CA GLU A 107 6.90 13.81 -17.56
C GLU A 107 5.60 14.55 -17.13
N GLY A 108 5.38 14.66 -15.81
CA GLY A 108 4.29 15.41 -15.19
C GLY A 108 2.99 14.66 -14.89
N ILE A 109 2.89 13.34 -15.13
CA ILE A 109 1.68 12.55 -14.82
C ILE A 109 1.98 11.59 -13.68
N HIS A 110 1.30 11.76 -12.53
CA HIS A 110 1.39 10.84 -11.40
C HIS A 110 0.42 9.66 -11.59
N LEU A 111 0.94 8.45 -11.71
CA LEU A 111 0.17 7.22 -11.61
C LEU A 111 0.40 6.60 -10.23
N SER A 112 -0.53 6.75 -9.33
CA SER A 112 -0.59 5.90 -8.14
C SER A 112 -1.29 4.60 -8.50
N VAL A 113 -0.53 3.50 -8.56
CA VAL A 113 -1.07 2.16 -8.87
C VAL A 113 -2.07 1.76 -7.80
N MET A 114 -1.73 1.96 -6.52
CA MET A 114 -2.61 1.65 -5.39
C MET A 114 -3.92 2.44 -5.46
N GLU A 115 -3.85 3.75 -5.70
CA GLU A 115 -5.04 4.60 -5.80
C GLU A 115 -5.92 4.19 -6.99
N THR A 116 -5.29 3.89 -8.14
CA THR A 116 -6.02 3.47 -9.34
C THR A 116 -6.74 2.14 -9.12
N LEU A 117 -6.06 1.13 -8.57
CA LEU A 117 -6.66 -0.16 -8.26
C LEU A 117 -7.74 -0.06 -7.17
N SER A 118 -7.55 0.84 -6.19
CA SER A 118 -8.56 1.09 -5.14
C SER A 118 -9.83 1.74 -5.70
N LYS A 119 -9.71 2.63 -6.70
CA LYS A 119 -10.86 3.30 -7.34
C LYS A 119 -11.63 2.37 -8.28
N THR A 120 -10.93 1.52 -8.99
CA THR A 120 -11.48 0.58 -9.97
C THR A 120 -10.99 -0.85 -9.71
N PRO A 121 -11.42 -1.45 -8.56
CA PRO A 121 -10.92 -2.77 -8.17
C PRO A 121 -11.47 -3.91 -9.06
N VAL A 122 -12.56 -3.68 -9.78
CA VAL A 122 -13.21 -4.65 -10.63
C VAL A 122 -13.35 -4.10 -12.04
N VAL A 123 -12.88 -4.87 -13.02
CA VAL A 123 -12.98 -4.58 -14.44
C VAL A 123 -13.49 -5.80 -15.20
N THR A 124 -14.20 -5.59 -16.31
CA THR A 124 -14.64 -6.68 -17.18
C THR A 124 -14.00 -6.54 -18.55
N PHE A 125 -13.36 -7.58 -19.02
CA PHE A 125 -12.75 -7.65 -20.33
C PHE A 125 -13.74 -8.13 -21.39
N ASP A 126 -13.61 -7.62 -22.61
CA ASP A 126 -14.19 -8.26 -23.77
C ASP A 126 -13.52 -9.59 -24.08
N GLU A 127 -14.06 -10.34 -25.01
CA GLU A 127 -13.61 -11.71 -25.30
C GLU A 127 -12.15 -11.79 -25.77
N GLN A 128 -11.69 -10.80 -26.55
CA GLN A 128 -10.31 -10.72 -27.04
C GLN A 128 -9.32 -10.39 -25.93
N ASN A 129 -9.61 -9.38 -25.12
CA ASN A 129 -8.78 -8.99 -23.99
C ASN A 129 -8.79 -10.07 -22.90
N TYR A 130 -9.94 -10.71 -22.65
CA TYR A 130 -10.03 -11.86 -21.74
C TYR A 130 -9.10 -13.02 -22.16
N ALA A 131 -9.11 -13.40 -23.43
CA ALA A 131 -8.24 -14.48 -23.92
C ALA A 131 -6.76 -14.14 -23.71
N GLN A 132 -6.38 -12.90 -23.94
CA GLN A 132 -5.02 -12.43 -23.73
C GLN A 132 -4.62 -12.46 -22.24
N VAL A 133 -5.45 -11.90 -21.35
CA VAL A 133 -5.18 -11.89 -19.91
C VAL A 133 -5.20 -13.29 -19.33
N SER A 134 -6.15 -14.14 -19.74
CA SER A 134 -6.21 -15.56 -19.33
C SER A 134 -4.94 -16.33 -19.72
N SER A 135 -4.39 -16.06 -20.91
CA SER A 135 -3.10 -16.63 -21.32
C SER A 135 -1.96 -16.24 -20.37
N MET A 136 -1.93 -14.98 -19.91
CA MET A 136 -0.91 -14.51 -18.96
C MET A 136 -1.02 -15.26 -17.61
N PHE A 137 -2.24 -15.47 -17.10
CA PHE A 137 -2.46 -16.25 -15.88
C PHE A 137 -1.99 -17.71 -16.04
N ILE A 138 -2.27 -18.33 -17.18
CA ILE A 138 -1.82 -19.70 -17.48
C ILE A 138 -0.29 -19.77 -17.58
N GLN A 139 0.37 -18.75 -18.16
CA GLN A 139 1.81 -18.66 -18.21
C GLN A 139 2.43 -18.50 -16.81
N LEU A 140 1.83 -17.71 -15.92
CA LEU A 140 2.25 -17.64 -14.50
C LEU A 140 2.14 -19.01 -13.83
N LYS A 141 1.02 -19.71 -14.03
CA LYS A 141 0.80 -21.05 -13.49
C LYS A 141 1.88 -22.01 -13.94
N SER A 142 2.17 -22.04 -15.25
CA SER A 142 3.17 -22.95 -15.84
C SER A 142 4.56 -22.68 -15.28
N GLU A 143 4.93 -21.41 -15.12
CA GLU A 143 6.23 -21.02 -14.55
C GLU A 143 6.36 -21.46 -13.09
N LEU A 144 5.33 -21.23 -12.27
CA LEU A 144 5.31 -21.62 -10.85
C LEU A 144 5.37 -23.16 -10.69
N GLN A 145 4.72 -23.92 -11.56
CA GLN A 145 4.73 -25.38 -11.52
C GLN A 145 6.06 -25.96 -11.98
N SER A 146 6.71 -25.40 -13.00
CA SER A 146 8.01 -25.91 -13.52
C SER A 146 9.13 -25.81 -12.48
N HIS A 147 8.99 -24.96 -11.46
CA HIS A 147 9.95 -24.80 -10.38
C HIS A 147 9.61 -25.58 -9.11
N ALA A 148 8.41 -26.17 -8.99
CA ALA A 148 8.04 -27.04 -7.87
C ALA A 148 8.84 -28.35 -7.86
N ASP A 149 9.30 -28.82 -9.03
CA ASP A 149 10.10 -30.05 -9.21
C ASP A 149 11.62 -29.79 -9.15
N ILE A 150 12.09 -28.81 -8.38
CA ILE A 150 13.53 -28.56 -8.27
C ILE A 150 14.22 -29.68 -7.48
N ASP A 151 14.73 -30.64 -8.20
CA ASP A 151 15.74 -31.57 -7.70
C ASP A 151 17.04 -30.79 -7.43
N VAL A 152 17.35 -30.57 -6.16
CA VAL A 152 18.50 -29.79 -5.66
C VAL A 152 19.85 -30.33 -6.16
N THR A 153 19.85 -31.49 -6.81
CA THR A 153 21.06 -32.21 -7.25
C THR A 153 21.50 -31.93 -8.70
N ASN A 154 20.71 -31.14 -9.48
CA ASN A 154 21.04 -30.89 -10.89
C ASN A 154 21.57 -29.47 -11.15
N PRO A 155 22.89 -29.24 -11.37
CA PRO A 155 23.49 -27.94 -11.58
C PRO A 155 23.21 -27.28 -12.96
N LEU A 156 22.45 -27.93 -13.85
CA LEU A 156 22.15 -27.45 -15.20
C LEU A 156 20.80 -26.71 -15.31
N LYS A 157 20.06 -26.51 -14.19
CA LYS A 157 18.81 -25.75 -14.19
C LYS A 157 19.04 -24.24 -14.25
N GLU A 158 18.15 -23.55 -14.93
CA GLU A 158 18.12 -22.09 -15.06
C GLU A 158 18.27 -21.41 -13.69
N PRO A 159 19.02 -20.27 -13.62
CA PRO A 159 19.14 -19.54 -12.37
C PRO A 159 17.75 -19.13 -11.87
N PRO A 160 17.42 -19.30 -10.57
CA PRO A 160 16.11 -18.92 -9.99
C PRO A 160 15.69 -17.49 -10.31
N GLY A 161 16.61 -16.68 -10.76
CA GLY A 161 16.41 -15.33 -11.12
C GLY A 161 15.72 -15.02 -12.43
N LEU A 162 15.83 -15.87 -13.40
CA LEU A 162 15.09 -15.67 -14.65
C LEU A 162 13.60 -15.92 -14.40
N SER A 163 13.26 -16.92 -13.60
CA SER A 163 11.88 -17.18 -13.20
C SER A 163 11.24 -16.02 -12.45
N ASN A 164 11.92 -15.47 -11.43
CA ASN A 164 11.42 -14.31 -10.70
C ASN A 164 11.25 -13.08 -11.61
N MET A 165 12.18 -12.87 -12.55
CA MET A 165 12.06 -11.81 -13.54
C MET A 165 10.86 -12.04 -14.47
N TYR A 166 10.64 -13.28 -14.91
CA TYR A 166 9.50 -13.65 -15.75
C TYR A 166 8.17 -13.42 -15.01
N LEU A 167 8.05 -13.94 -13.79
CA LEU A 167 6.86 -13.77 -12.93
C LEU A 167 6.57 -12.29 -12.67
N THR A 168 7.60 -11.49 -12.34
CA THR A 168 7.49 -10.05 -12.14
C THR A 168 6.92 -9.35 -13.37
N ASN A 169 7.49 -9.62 -14.56
CA ASN A 169 7.03 -9.01 -15.80
C ASN A 169 5.58 -9.40 -16.12
N LYS A 170 5.20 -10.66 -15.90
CA LYS A 170 3.82 -11.09 -16.12
C LYS A 170 2.83 -10.45 -15.15
N LEU A 171 3.17 -10.31 -13.87
CA LEU A 171 2.34 -9.59 -12.90
C LEU A 171 2.15 -8.12 -13.30
N ILE A 172 3.22 -7.45 -13.72
CA ILE A 172 3.15 -6.06 -14.19
C ILE A 172 2.26 -5.95 -15.43
N GLU A 173 2.39 -6.85 -16.40
CA GLU A 173 1.59 -6.87 -17.63
C GLU A 173 0.08 -7.06 -17.32
N ILE A 174 -0.26 -7.96 -16.40
CA ILE A 174 -1.63 -8.18 -15.93
C ILE A 174 -2.17 -6.92 -15.23
N LEU A 175 -1.40 -6.29 -14.34
CA LEU A 175 -1.81 -5.08 -13.65
C LEU A 175 -2.01 -3.90 -14.61
N ILE A 176 -1.15 -3.74 -15.61
CA ILE A 176 -1.31 -2.73 -16.66
C ILE A 176 -2.61 -2.96 -17.44
N SER A 177 -2.92 -4.21 -17.77
CA SER A 177 -4.16 -4.57 -18.48
C SER A 177 -5.39 -4.20 -17.65
N HIS A 178 -5.39 -4.49 -16.34
CA HIS A 178 -6.43 -4.07 -15.41
C HIS A 178 -6.59 -2.54 -15.37
N ILE A 179 -5.50 -1.81 -15.17
CA ILE A 179 -5.51 -0.35 -15.05
C ILE A 179 -6.02 0.31 -16.35
N ARG A 180 -5.62 -0.20 -17.51
CA ARG A 180 -6.09 0.32 -18.81
C ARG A 180 -7.59 0.15 -18.99
N SER A 181 -8.13 -1.03 -18.64
CA SER A 181 -9.56 -1.30 -18.70
C SER A 181 -10.36 -0.47 -17.70
N GLY A 182 -9.84 -0.24 -16.50
CA GLY A 182 -10.49 0.58 -15.47
C GLY A 182 -10.58 2.07 -15.81
N ARG A 183 -9.68 2.62 -16.63
CA ARG A 183 -9.70 4.04 -17.05
C ARG A 183 -10.93 4.42 -17.87
N ALA A 184 -11.59 3.47 -18.49
CA ALA A 184 -12.81 3.70 -19.29
C ALA A 184 -14.09 3.83 -18.43
N LEU A 185 -14.01 3.55 -17.11
CA LEU A 185 -15.16 3.56 -16.22
C LEU A 185 -15.32 4.93 -15.53
N PRO A 186 -16.56 5.43 -15.34
CA PRO A 186 -16.79 6.65 -14.58
C PRO A 186 -16.42 6.45 -13.11
N VAL A 187 -15.67 7.39 -12.54
CA VAL A 187 -15.29 7.37 -11.11
C VAL A 187 -16.53 7.59 -10.26
N GLN A 188 -16.88 6.64 -9.42
CA GLN A 188 -17.95 6.80 -8.43
C GLN A 188 -17.45 7.67 -7.26
N GLU A 189 -18.29 8.61 -6.79
CA GLU A 189 -18.01 9.43 -5.61
C GLU A 189 -17.84 8.57 -4.36
N LYS A 190 -16.83 8.90 -3.55
CA LYS A 190 -16.51 8.22 -2.30
C LYS A 190 -17.45 8.64 -1.17
N SER A 191 -18.16 7.69 -0.57
CA SER A 191 -18.59 7.79 0.83
C SER A 191 -17.45 7.33 1.73
N ILE A 192 -17.14 8.07 2.79
CA ILE A 192 -16.13 7.66 3.78
C ILE A 192 -16.71 6.48 4.56
N ASP A 193 -16.08 5.31 4.41
CA ASP A 193 -16.48 4.09 5.11
C ASP A 193 -15.38 3.68 6.11
N ALA A 194 -15.81 3.10 7.23
CA ALA A 194 -14.90 2.56 8.25
C ALA A 194 -13.95 1.47 7.69
N SER A 195 -14.32 0.77 6.61
CA SER A 195 -13.46 -0.18 5.91
C SER A 195 -12.19 0.47 5.33
N GLU A 196 -12.21 1.78 5.06
CA GLU A 196 -11.03 2.54 4.59
C GLU A 196 -9.98 2.73 5.69
N ILE A 197 -10.34 2.54 6.97
CA ILE A 197 -9.41 2.65 8.11
C ILE A 197 -8.25 1.67 7.95
N LEU A 198 -8.54 0.41 7.63
CA LEU A 198 -7.51 -0.63 7.49
C LEU A 198 -6.54 -0.29 6.35
N GLN A 199 -7.07 0.13 5.21
CA GLN A 199 -6.25 0.53 4.06
C GLN A 199 -5.43 1.79 4.35
N PHE A 200 -6.01 2.76 5.05
CA PHE A 200 -5.27 3.96 5.48
C PHE A 200 -4.12 3.60 6.42
N LEU A 201 -4.35 2.75 7.43
CA LEU A 201 -3.30 2.27 8.32
C LEU A 201 -2.14 1.64 7.54
N TYR A 202 -2.46 0.76 6.60
CA TYR A 202 -1.45 0.08 5.79
C TYR A 202 -0.61 1.02 4.91
N THR A 203 -1.23 2.06 4.35
CA THR A 203 -0.54 3.01 3.48
C THR A 203 0.33 4.03 4.22
N HIS A 204 0.09 4.24 5.54
CA HIS A 204 0.77 5.24 6.36
C HIS A 204 1.60 4.64 7.50
N LEU A 205 2.02 3.36 7.38
CA LEU A 205 2.76 2.65 8.44
C LEU A 205 4.08 3.31 8.83
N ASN A 206 4.66 4.11 7.95
CA ASN A 206 5.85 4.91 8.18
C ASN A 206 5.62 6.13 9.09
N GLU A 207 4.36 6.51 9.30
CA GLU A 207 4.00 7.64 10.15
C GLU A 207 3.71 7.19 11.59
N LYS A 208 3.80 8.13 12.53
CA LYS A 208 3.34 7.90 13.91
C LYS A 208 1.82 7.99 13.96
N ILE A 209 1.13 6.89 13.58
CA ILE A 209 -0.32 6.85 13.58
C ILE A 209 -0.84 6.73 15.02
N THR A 210 -1.86 7.54 15.35
CA THR A 210 -2.57 7.51 16.64
C THR A 210 -4.07 7.41 16.42
N LEU A 211 -4.81 6.90 17.40
CA LEU A 211 -6.28 6.90 17.36
C LEU A 211 -6.85 8.31 17.20
N SER A 212 -6.21 9.30 17.84
CA SER A 212 -6.60 10.72 17.70
C SER A 212 -6.45 11.22 16.25
N MET A 213 -5.38 10.83 15.57
CA MET A 213 -5.19 11.17 14.16
C MET A 213 -6.28 10.52 13.27
N LEU A 214 -6.59 9.25 13.51
CA LEU A 214 -7.66 8.54 12.79
C LEU A 214 -9.03 9.16 13.06
N SER A 215 -9.32 9.49 14.33
CA SER A 215 -10.55 10.17 14.76
C SER A 215 -10.81 11.44 13.94
N LYS A 216 -9.77 12.25 13.79
CA LYS A 216 -9.83 13.48 13.01
C LYS A 216 -10.01 13.23 11.51
N LYS A 217 -9.32 12.22 10.98
CA LYS A 217 -9.34 11.91 9.54
C LYS A 217 -10.67 11.33 9.10
N PHE A 218 -11.22 10.40 9.90
CA PHE A 218 -12.44 9.67 9.54
C PHE A 218 -13.70 10.26 10.17
N TYR A 219 -13.59 11.38 10.92
CA TYR A 219 -14.71 12.02 11.62
C TYR A 219 -15.45 11.05 12.55
N MET A 220 -14.71 10.18 13.23
CA MET A 220 -15.23 9.16 14.14
C MET A 220 -14.55 9.30 15.51
N ASN A 221 -15.24 8.93 16.58
CA ASN A 221 -14.65 8.91 17.92
C ASN A 221 -13.56 7.84 18.02
N GLU A 222 -12.50 8.09 18.81
CA GLU A 222 -11.40 7.13 19.03
C GLU A 222 -11.91 5.77 19.53
N SER A 223 -12.90 5.76 20.42
CA SER A 223 -13.55 4.55 20.92
C SER A 223 -14.29 3.77 19.82
N THR A 224 -14.93 4.48 18.91
CA THR A 224 -15.62 3.87 17.75
C THR A 224 -14.63 3.21 16.81
N ILE A 225 -13.51 3.90 16.50
CA ILE A 225 -12.42 3.36 15.66
C ILE A 225 -11.78 2.14 16.33
N SER A 226 -11.43 2.25 17.62
CA SER A 226 -10.85 1.15 18.39
C SER A 226 -11.79 -0.06 18.45
N SER A 227 -13.10 0.19 18.65
CA SER A 227 -14.10 -0.86 18.64
C SER A 227 -14.29 -1.48 17.27
N TYR A 228 -14.28 -0.67 16.19
CA TYR A 228 -14.33 -1.16 14.82
C TYR A 228 -13.16 -2.10 14.52
N ILE A 229 -11.92 -1.65 14.82
CA ILE A 229 -10.72 -2.46 14.60
C ILE A 229 -10.82 -3.78 15.38
N ARG A 230 -11.14 -3.72 16.68
CA ARG A 230 -11.23 -4.91 17.52
C ARG A 230 -12.35 -5.86 17.07
N ASN A 231 -13.52 -5.32 16.71
CA ASN A 231 -14.65 -6.13 16.28
C ASN A 231 -14.42 -6.78 14.91
N THR A 232 -13.67 -6.10 14.03
CA THR A 232 -13.39 -6.58 12.68
C THR A 232 -12.21 -7.55 12.67
N THR A 233 -11.10 -7.21 13.33
CA THR A 233 -9.85 -7.97 13.22
C THR A 233 -9.54 -8.86 14.44
N GLY A 234 -10.22 -8.65 15.57
CA GLY A 234 -9.88 -9.26 16.84
C GLY A 234 -8.65 -8.66 17.54
N LEU A 235 -7.94 -7.77 16.87
CA LEU A 235 -6.70 -7.17 17.35
C LEU A 235 -6.95 -5.81 17.99
N SER A 236 -6.09 -5.42 18.94
CA SER A 236 -6.02 -4.03 19.36
C SER A 236 -5.44 -3.17 18.23
N PHE A 237 -5.65 -1.84 18.31
CA PHE A 237 -5.06 -0.90 17.34
C PHE A 237 -3.53 -1.09 17.20
N PHE A 238 -2.81 -1.22 18.31
CA PHE A 238 -1.36 -1.40 18.28
C PHE A 238 -0.93 -2.77 17.77
N ASP A 239 -1.68 -3.84 18.10
CA ASP A 239 -1.42 -5.18 17.57
C ASP A 239 -1.62 -5.22 16.06
N LEU A 240 -2.68 -4.58 15.56
CA LEU A 240 -2.95 -4.49 14.13
C LEU A 240 -1.84 -3.72 13.39
N LEU A 241 -1.39 -2.57 13.93
CA LEU A 241 -0.26 -1.84 13.35
C LEU A 241 1.01 -2.69 13.30
N ASN A 242 1.30 -3.43 14.38
CA ASN A 242 2.46 -4.31 14.41
C ASN A 242 2.33 -5.47 13.42
N GLU A 243 1.14 -6.03 13.26
CA GLU A 243 0.86 -7.07 12.25
C GLU A 243 1.12 -6.56 10.83
N MET A 244 0.58 -5.40 10.50
CA MET A 244 0.80 -4.75 9.20
C MET A 244 2.28 -4.43 8.95
N ARG A 245 2.98 -3.91 9.97
CA ARG A 245 4.41 -3.59 9.90
C ARG A 245 5.28 -4.82 9.71
N VAL A 246 4.95 -5.93 10.40
CA VAL A 246 5.67 -7.20 10.24
C VAL A 246 5.47 -7.75 8.83
N GLY A 247 4.25 -7.70 8.26
CA GLY A 247 4.00 -8.10 6.89
C GLY A 247 4.85 -7.31 5.88
N LYS A 248 4.95 -5.97 6.03
CA LYS A 248 5.86 -5.15 5.21
C LYS A 248 7.33 -5.47 5.46
N MET A 249 7.70 -5.73 6.72
CA MET A 249 9.08 -6.06 7.07
C MET A 249 9.54 -7.35 6.38
N ILE A 250 8.69 -8.37 6.31
CA ILE A 250 8.98 -9.62 5.58
C ILE A 250 9.36 -9.29 4.13
N ASN A 251 8.56 -8.46 3.48
CA ASN A 251 8.80 -8.02 2.11
C ASN A 251 10.17 -7.34 1.96
N TYR A 252 10.50 -6.40 2.84
CA TYR A 252 11.80 -5.74 2.83
C TYR A 252 12.96 -6.68 3.16
N LEU A 253 12.78 -7.62 4.07
CA LEU A 253 13.81 -8.61 4.38
C LEU A 253 14.12 -9.54 3.20
N LEU A 254 13.10 -9.90 2.41
CA LEU A 254 13.25 -10.77 1.24
C LEU A 254 13.88 -10.06 0.05
N TYR A 255 13.57 -8.78 -0.18
CA TYR A 255 13.85 -8.11 -1.44
C TYR A 255 14.78 -6.90 -1.31
N THR A 256 15.31 -6.59 -0.12
CA THR A 256 16.22 -5.46 0.09
C THR A 256 17.31 -5.77 1.11
N ASP A 257 18.42 -5.01 1.05
CA ASP A 257 19.53 -5.09 2.00
C ASP A 257 19.40 -4.10 3.17
N LEU A 258 18.21 -3.52 3.41
CA LEU A 258 17.97 -2.56 4.48
C LEU A 258 18.32 -3.14 5.84
N THR A 259 19.04 -2.38 6.65
CA THR A 259 19.37 -2.75 8.04
C THR A 259 18.11 -2.71 8.93
N LEU A 260 18.16 -3.31 10.10
CA LEU A 260 17.05 -3.25 11.06
C LEU A 260 16.82 -1.84 11.59
N GLU A 261 17.85 -1.01 11.67
CA GLU A 261 17.75 0.42 11.98
C GLU A 261 16.93 1.13 10.92
N GLU A 262 17.31 1.01 9.66
CA GLU A 262 16.58 1.59 8.52
C GLU A 262 15.13 1.08 8.48
N LEU A 263 14.92 -0.21 8.66
CA LEU A 263 13.56 -0.79 8.71
C LEU A 263 12.74 -0.26 9.89
N SER A 264 13.37 0.02 11.05
CA SER A 264 12.65 0.58 12.19
C SER A 264 12.13 1.99 11.91
N GLU A 265 12.93 2.81 11.22
CA GLU A 265 12.54 4.16 10.79
C GLU A 265 11.44 4.11 9.73
N ILE A 266 11.62 3.27 8.69
CA ILE A 266 10.66 3.10 7.57
C ILE A 266 9.28 2.64 8.06
N LEU A 267 9.26 1.71 9.00
CA LEU A 267 8.05 1.08 9.47
C LEU A 267 7.48 1.75 10.73
N GLY A 268 8.09 2.86 11.17
CA GLY A 268 7.62 3.63 12.33
C GLY A 268 7.74 2.87 13.66
N PHE A 269 8.75 2.00 13.81
CA PHE A 269 9.12 1.42 15.09
C PHE A 269 9.99 2.40 15.90
N VAL A 270 10.04 2.22 17.21
CA VAL A 270 10.83 3.08 18.10
C VAL A 270 12.33 2.94 17.83
N ASP A 271 12.79 1.69 17.67
CA ASP A 271 14.19 1.34 17.43
C ASP A 271 14.32 -0.07 16.85
N SER A 272 15.56 -0.45 16.51
CA SER A 272 15.90 -1.78 15.98
C SER A 272 15.73 -2.92 16.98
N ALA A 273 15.79 -2.66 18.27
CA ALA A 273 15.53 -3.66 19.31
C ALA A 273 14.03 -3.97 19.39
N HIS A 274 13.18 -2.95 19.29
CA HIS A 274 11.73 -3.10 19.29
C HIS A 274 11.25 -3.88 18.05
N ILE A 275 11.71 -3.52 16.85
CA ILE A 275 11.34 -4.24 15.61
C ILE A 275 11.79 -5.72 15.69
N SER A 276 13.00 -5.99 16.19
CA SER A 276 13.51 -7.36 16.34
C SER A 276 12.66 -8.20 17.29
N LYS A 277 12.23 -7.60 18.41
CA LYS A 277 11.36 -8.27 19.39
C LYS A 277 9.98 -8.57 18.81
N VAL A 278 9.38 -7.60 18.13
CA VAL A 278 8.05 -7.77 17.51
C VAL A 278 8.10 -8.82 16.42
N PHE A 279 9.12 -8.78 15.55
CA PHE A 279 9.30 -9.76 14.48
C PHE A 279 9.46 -11.19 15.04
N LEU A 280 10.37 -11.38 16.03
CA LEU A 280 10.57 -12.67 16.66
C LEU A 280 9.27 -13.21 17.31
N ALA A 281 8.51 -12.35 17.98
CA ALA A 281 7.26 -12.74 18.62
C ALA A 281 6.18 -13.18 17.64
N ARG A 282 6.17 -12.61 16.41
CA ARG A 282 5.15 -12.90 15.39
C ARG A 282 5.55 -14.04 14.46
N ILE A 283 6.81 -14.10 14.06
CA ILE A 283 7.33 -15.05 13.05
C ILE A 283 8.00 -16.27 13.70
N GLY A 284 8.39 -16.17 14.98
CA GLY A 284 9.09 -17.24 15.68
C GLY A 284 10.59 -17.37 15.34
N MET A 285 11.10 -16.51 14.43
CA MET A 285 12.48 -16.49 13.97
C MET A 285 13.06 -15.07 14.06
N LYS A 286 14.37 -14.95 14.31
CA LYS A 286 15.02 -13.63 14.29
C LYS A 286 15.05 -13.07 12.87
N ALA A 287 14.86 -11.76 12.73
CA ALA A 287 14.83 -11.08 11.42
C ALA A 287 16.09 -11.33 10.56
N ASN A 288 17.29 -11.33 11.20
CA ASN A 288 18.53 -11.61 10.47
C ASN A 288 18.65 -13.08 10.04
N ASP A 289 18.10 -14.01 10.82
CA ASP A 289 18.09 -15.43 10.46
C ASP A 289 17.06 -15.67 9.35
N PHE A 290 15.90 -15.02 9.42
CA PHE A 290 14.89 -15.00 8.36
C PHE A 290 15.49 -14.50 7.04
N ARG A 291 16.18 -13.35 7.07
CA ARG A 291 16.86 -12.80 5.90
C ARG A 291 17.85 -13.80 5.31
N LYS A 292 18.77 -14.34 6.13
CA LYS A 292 19.78 -15.31 5.66
C LYS A 292 19.17 -16.55 5.03
N THR A 293 18.06 -17.02 5.57
CA THR A 293 17.39 -18.25 5.10
C THR A 293 16.66 -18.00 3.78
N TYR A 294 15.99 -16.85 3.64
CA TYR A 294 15.00 -16.62 2.56
C TYR A 294 15.41 -15.54 1.55
N GLN A 295 16.43 -14.72 1.79
CA GLN A 295 16.84 -13.62 0.90
C GLN A 295 17.46 -14.10 -0.42
N SER A 296 17.82 -15.38 -0.57
CA SER A 296 18.36 -15.92 -1.82
C SER A 296 17.43 -15.72 -3.03
N VAL A 297 16.15 -15.45 -2.77
CA VAL A 297 15.14 -15.10 -3.77
C VAL A 297 15.20 -13.62 -4.17
N GLY A 298 15.71 -12.77 -3.28
CA GLY A 298 15.69 -11.30 -3.39
C GLY A 298 16.90 -10.65 -4.05
N ASP A 299 17.98 -11.37 -4.34
CA ASP A 299 19.30 -10.81 -4.77
C ASP A 299 19.27 -9.99 -6.09
N LYS A 300 18.10 -9.73 -6.67
CA LYS A 300 17.97 -9.19 -8.03
C LYS A 300 17.25 -7.86 -8.16
N CYS A 301 16.72 -7.31 -7.07
CA CYS A 301 16.17 -5.95 -7.05
C CYS A 301 16.96 -5.09 -6.05
N ARG A 302 18.22 -4.83 -6.33
CA ARG A 302 19.02 -3.85 -5.57
C ARG A 302 18.46 -2.46 -5.85
N ILE A 303 17.71 -1.92 -4.89
CA ILE A 303 17.31 -0.51 -4.89
C ILE A 303 18.33 0.22 -4.02
N SER A 304 19.44 0.66 -4.66
CA SER A 304 20.49 1.43 -4.02
C SER A 304 20.06 2.83 -3.54
N ASP A 305 18.88 3.28 -3.97
CA ASP A 305 18.44 4.68 -3.82
C ASP A 305 17.68 4.98 -2.51
N ARG A 306 17.40 3.98 -1.69
CA ARG A 306 16.56 4.18 -0.48
C ARG A 306 17.27 4.93 0.63
N ARG A 307 18.58 4.73 0.78
CA ARG A 307 19.36 5.44 1.81
C ARG A 307 19.32 6.94 1.58
N VAL A 308 19.56 7.35 0.34
CA VAL A 308 19.51 8.75 -0.08
C VAL A 308 18.10 9.35 0.11
N PHE A 309 17.05 8.56 -0.11
CA PHE A 309 15.67 9.02 0.11
C PHE A 309 15.40 9.41 1.57
N TYR A 310 15.81 8.58 2.54
CA TYR A 310 15.60 8.89 3.97
C TYR A 310 16.32 10.14 4.40
N ASP A 311 17.56 10.29 3.96
CA ASP A 311 18.35 11.49 4.23
C ASP A 311 17.66 12.73 3.64
N ILE A 312 17.15 12.63 2.41
CA ILE A 312 16.39 13.69 1.75
C ILE A 312 15.12 14.06 2.52
N VAL A 313 14.29 13.07 2.86
CA VAL A 313 13.01 13.29 3.55
C VAL A 313 13.24 13.86 4.93
N THR A 314 14.20 13.32 5.68
CA THR A 314 14.58 13.82 7.00
C THR A 314 15.10 15.26 6.94
N TYR A 315 15.92 15.56 5.94
CA TYR A 315 16.41 16.92 5.70
C TYR A 315 15.27 17.90 5.40
N ILE A 316 14.38 17.53 4.46
CA ILE A 316 13.22 18.35 4.11
C ILE A 316 12.33 18.58 5.33
N TYR A 317 12.07 17.55 6.13
CA TYR A 317 11.24 17.65 7.33
C TYR A 317 11.86 18.59 8.41
N ARG A 318 13.16 18.46 8.63
CA ARG A 318 13.88 19.29 9.62
C ARG A 318 13.96 20.77 9.23
N ASN A 319 14.00 21.03 7.93
CA ASN A 319 14.20 22.37 7.39
C ASN A 319 12.95 22.93 6.68
N LEU A 320 11.75 22.35 6.93
CA LEU A 320 10.51 22.68 6.21
C LEU A 320 10.12 24.16 6.29
N ALA A 321 10.54 24.87 7.35
CA ALA A 321 10.29 26.30 7.57
C ALA A 321 11.20 27.19 6.70
N GLU A 322 12.29 26.66 6.17
CA GLU A 322 13.24 27.42 5.36
C GLU A 322 12.78 27.54 3.89
N ASP A 323 13.44 28.43 3.12
CA ASP A 323 13.21 28.54 1.68
C ASP A 323 13.89 27.40 0.93
N LEU A 324 13.31 26.20 1.06
CA LEU A 324 13.81 25.01 0.39
C LEU A 324 13.45 25.03 -1.09
N GLN A 325 14.48 24.99 -1.94
CA GLN A 325 14.34 24.87 -3.38
C GLN A 325 14.92 23.54 -3.86
N LEU A 326 14.28 22.93 -4.87
CA LEU A 326 14.71 21.66 -5.46
C LEU A 326 16.21 21.65 -5.78
N LYS A 327 16.72 22.76 -6.34
CA LYS A 327 18.13 22.92 -6.70
C LYS A 327 19.06 22.82 -5.49
N ASN A 328 18.75 23.58 -4.43
CA ASN A 328 19.61 23.65 -3.23
C ASN A 328 19.63 22.32 -2.49
N VAL A 329 18.47 21.65 -2.40
CA VAL A 329 18.38 20.33 -1.77
C VAL A 329 19.10 19.27 -2.61
N SER A 330 19.00 19.31 -3.94
CA SER A 330 19.72 18.36 -4.79
C SER A 330 21.25 18.55 -4.73
N GLU A 331 21.72 19.79 -4.67
CA GLU A 331 23.14 20.11 -4.47
C GLU A 331 23.64 19.62 -3.11
N HIS A 332 22.84 19.76 -2.04
CA HIS A 332 23.18 19.27 -0.69
C HIS A 332 23.44 17.75 -0.67
N PHE A 333 22.67 16.99 -1.44
CA PHE A 333 22.83 15.53 -1.55
C PHE A 333 23.72 15.08 -2.71
N CYS A 334 24.37 16.00 -3.41
CA CYS A 334 25.24 15.71 -4.57
C CYS A 334 24.54 14.91 -5.68
N ILE A 335 23.25 15.14 -5.89
CA ILE A 335 22.43 14.53 -6.94
C ILE A 335 21.83 15.59 -7.86
N SER A 336 21.36 15.21 -9.04
CA SER A 336 20.69 16.16 -9.93
C SER A 336 19.25 16.46 -9.45
N PRO A 337 18.70 17.66 -9.78
CA PRO A 337 17.28 17.97 -9.51
C PRO A 337 16.31 16.94 -10.09
N LYS A 338 16.64 16.40 -11.26
CA LYS A 338 15.86 15.33 -11.91
C LYS A 338 15.90 14.06 -11.08
N GLU A 339 17.05 13.70 -10.57
CA GLU A 339 17.24 12.52 -9.73
C GLU A 339 16.50 12.65 -8.39
N LEU A 340 16.59 13.81 -7.72
CA LEU A 340 15.85 14.06 -6.48
C LEU A 340 14.34 13.91 -6.69
N ASN A 341 13.80 14.51 -7.76
CA ASN A 341 12.38 14.32 -8.09
C ASN A 341 12.04 12.88 -8.42
N ARG A 342 12.93 12.15 -9.12
CA ARG A 342 12.75 10.71 -9.41
C ARG A 342 12.64 9.90 -8.11
N ILE A 343 13.55 10.14 -7.16
CA ILE A 343 13.55 9.45 -5.86
C ILE A 343 12.27 9.74 -5.08
N LEU A 344 11.82 10.99 -5.00
CA LEU A 344 10.59 11.35 -4.30
C LEU A 344 9.34 10.79 -5.00
N LEU A 345 9.26 10.90 -6.33
CA LEU A 345 8.16 10.31 -7.10
C LEU A 345 8.07 8.80 -6.90
N PHE A 346 9.23 8.14 -6.85
CA PHE A 346 9.31 6.70 -6.62
C PHE A 346 8.84 6.29 -5.22
N GLN A 347 9.24 7.04 -4.17
CA GLN A 347 9.02 6.62 -2.80
C GLN A 347 7.69 7.13 -2.20
N VAL A 348 7.30 8.38 -2.55
CA VAL A 348 6.14 9.06 -1.95
C VAL A 348 5.11 9.52 -2.99
N GLU A 349 5.30 9.17 -4.27
CA GLU A 349 4.40 9.51 -5.38
C GLU A 349 4.17 11.02 -5.56
N MET A 350 5.10 11.85 -5.08
CA MET A 350 5.05 13.31 -5.14
C MET A 350 6.36 13.87 -5.69
N ASN A 351 6.30 14.94 -6.50
CA ASN A 351 7.48 15.72 -6.79
C ASN A 351 7.92 16.53 -5.57
N PHE A 352 9.10 17.12 -5.61
CA PHE A 352 9.67 17.89 -4.51
C PHE A 352 8.75 19.00 -3.99
N ASN A 353 8.17 19.78 -4.89
CA ASN A 353 7.29 20.90 -4.49
C ASN A 353 6.00 20.41 -3.84
N ASP A 354 5.40 19.37 -4.37
CA ASP A 354 4.19 18.79 -3.82
C ASP A 354 4.46 18.12 -2.47
N TYR A 355 5.58 17.41 -2.34
CA TYR A 355 5.99 16.79 -1.09
C TYR A 355 6.29 17.82 0.01
N LEU A 356 7.06 18.87 -0.31
CA LEU A 356 7.34 19.97 0.62
C LEU A 356 6.05 20.66 1.09
N ASN A 357 5.13 20.96 0.15
CA ASN A 357 3.84 21.56 0.50
C ASN A 357 2.96 20.61 1.33
N TYR A 358 2.98 19.31 1.06
CA TYR A 358 2.28 18.30 1.84
C TYR A 358 2.76 18.28 3.30
N ILE A 359 4.07 18.24 3.52
CA ILE A 359 4.65 18.27 4.87
C ILE A 359 4.33 19.58 5.59
N ARG A 360 4.45 20.73 4.92
CA ARG A 360 4.09 22.05 5.47
C ARG A 360 2.64 22.12 5.90
N VAL A 361 1.72 21.57 5.10
CA VAL A 361 0.29 21.52 5.43
C VAL A 361 0.02 20.57 6.60
N ASN A 362 0.74 19.45 6.70
CA ASN A 362 0.63 18.57 7.86
C ASN A 362 1.06 19.29 9.14
N ARG A 363 2.21 19.94 9.11
CA ARG A 363 2.69 20.72 10.27
C ARG A 363 1.77 21.88 10.62
N ALA A 364 1.23 22.59 9.63
CA ALA A 364 0.22 23.62 9.84
C ALA A 364 -1.05 23.05 10.49
N SER A 365 -1.48 21.85 10.08
CA SER A 365 -2.63 21.17 10.69
C SER A 365 -2.40 20.89 12.18
N GLU A 366 -1.22 20.41 12.56
CA GLU A 366 -0.82 20.21 13.96
C GLU A 366 -0.88 21.52 14.75
N LEU A 367 -0.24 22.59 14.25
CA LEU A 367 -0.22 23.91 14.90
C LEU A 367 -1.62 24.53 15.04
N LEU A 368 -2.51 24.32 14.06
CA LEU A 368 -3.91 24.75 14.13
C LEU A 368 -4.68 24.05 15.26
N LEU A 369 -4.27 22.83 15.63
CA LEU A 369 -4.88 22.02 16.69
C LEU A 369 -4.32 22.32 18.07
N GLU A 370 -3.02 22.56 18.12
CA GLU A 370 -2.26 22.68 19.37
C GLU A 370 -2.20 24.12 19.88
N THR A 371 -2.41 25.11 19.00
CA THR A 371 -2.18 26.54 19.33
C THR A 371 -3.32 27.43 18.85
N ASP A 372 -3.40 28.63 19.50
CA ASP A 372 -4.29 29.71 19.07
C ASP A 372 -3.62 30.73 18.14
N LYS A 373 -2.44 30.41 17.60
CA LYS A 373 -1.71 31.28 16.67
C LYS A 373 -2.58 31.68 15.48
N SER A 374 -2.38 32.88 14.96
CA SER A 374 -3.05 33.34 13.74
C SER A 374 -2.65 32.46 12.55
N ILE A 375 -3.51 32.39 11.54
CA ILE A 375 -3.22 31.62 10.30
C ILE A 375 -1.97 32.17 9.61
N LEU A 376 -1.78 33.51 9.66
CA LEU A 376 -0.57 34.15 9.13
C LEU A 376 0.68 33.70 9.90
N THR A 377 0.62 33.68 11.23
CA THR A 377 1.75 33.23 12.06
C THR A 377 2.11 31.77 11.76
N ILE A 378 1.10 30.89 11.65
CA ILE A 378 1.32 29.50 11.27
C ILE A 378 1.91 29.39 9.87
N ALA A 379 1.41 30.18 8.91
CA ALA A 379 1.95 30.17 7.55
C ALA A 379 3.46 30.47 7.54
N LEU A 380 3.88 31.50 8.24
CA LEU A 380 5.30 31.87 8.36
C LEU A 380 6.11 30.79 9.08
N GLU A 381 5.58 30.22 10.14
CA GLU A 381 6.26 29.17 10.93
C GLU A 381 6.49 27.86 10.15
N VAL A 382 5.60 27.55 9.20
CA VAL A 382 5.76 26.37 8.35
C VAL A 382 6.40 26.68 6.98
N GLY A 383 6.96 27.87 6.79
CA GLY A 383 7.74 28.23 5.62
C GLY A 383 6.95 28.78 4.43
N TYR A 384 5.72 29.27 4.64
CA TYR A 384 5.02 30.05 3.62
C TYR A 384 5.20 31.55 3.85
N ASN A 385 5.44 32.30 2.79
CA ASN A 385 5.60 33.76 2.86
C ASN A 385 4.27 34.51 3.05
N THR A 386 3.13 33.86 2.82
CA THR A 386 1.81 34.48 2.93
C THR A 386 0.73 33.48 3.40
N GLU A 387 -0.27 34.00 4.11
CA GLU A 387 -1.48 33.25 4.48
C GLU A 387 -2.21 32.68 3.25
N LYS A 388 -2.24 33.42 2.14
CA LYS A 388 -2.88 33.00 0.88
C LYS A 388 -2.21 31.74 0.32
N SER A 389 -0.88 31.63 0.40
CA SER A 389 -0.14 30.46 -0.06
C SER A 389 -0.43 29.23 0.79
N LEU A 390 -0.46 29.39 2.12
CA LEU A 390 -0.89 28.33 3.02
C LEU A 390 -2.33 27.89 2.71
N THR A 391 -3.26 28.82 2.64
CA THR A 391 -4.69 28.54 2.41
C THR A 391 -4.93 27.77 1.10
N ARG A 392 -4.24 28.18 0.02
CA ARG A 392 -4.33 27.47 -1.27
C ARG A 392 -3.86 26.02 -1.16
N ASN A 393 -2.69 25.77 -0.58
CA ASN A 393 -2.14 24.43 -0.43
C ASN A 393 -2.93 23.61 0.60
N PHE A 394 -3.37 24.23 1.69
CA PHE A 394 -4.20 23.59 2.69
C PHE A 394 -5.53 23.11 2.10
N ASN A 395 -6.18 23.95 1.27
CA ASN A 395 -7.40 23.54 0.56
C ASN A 395 -7.14 22.40 -0.44
N ARG A 396 -5.99 22.42 -1.13
CA ARG A 396 -5.60 21.36 -2.06
C ARG A 396 -5.45 20.00 -1.35
N PHE A 397 -4.82 19.96 -0.17
CA PHE A 397 -4.52 18.70 0.53
C PHE A 397 -5.57 18.28 1.57
N ARG A 398 -6.37 19.23 2.08
CA ARG A 398 -7.38 18.97 3.12
C ARG A 398 -8.82 19.24 2.67
N SER A 399 -9.02 19.71 1.45
CA SER A 399 -10.35 20.08 0.88
C SER A 399 -11.12 21.10 1.72
N MET A 400 -10.43 21.88 2.55
CA MET A 400 -11.00 22.96 3.38
C MET A 400 -9.96 24.01 3.73
N THR A 401 -10.43 25.20 4.18
CA THR A 401 -9.51 26.26 4.61
C THR A 401 -8.95 26.00 6.00
N PRO A 402 -7.76 26.54 6.36
CA PRO A 402 -7.19 26.43 7.70
C PRO A 402 -8.14 26.92 8.82
N GLY A 403 -8.89 28.00 8.55
CA GLY A 403 -9.87 28.54 9.50
C GLY A 403 -11.05 27.60 9.75
N ASN A 404 -11.59 26.99 8.70
CA ASN A 404 -12.65 26.01 8.81
C ASN A 404 -12.15 24.73 9.49
N PHE A 405 -10.94 24.29 9.19
CA PHE A 405 -10.30 23.16 9.84
C PHE A 405 -10.21 23.37 11.37
N ARG A 406 -9.73 24.53 11.82
CA ARG A 406 -9.68 24.88 13.25
C ARG A 406 -11.08 24.92 13.89
N LYS A 407 -12.06 25.51 13.21
CA LYS A 407 -13.45 25.61 13.71
C LYS A 407 -14.10 24.24 13.85
N SER A 408 -13.99 23.37 12.85
CA SER A 408 -14.61 22.03 12.87
C SER A 408 -14.13 21.18 14.04
N ILE A 409 -12.87 21.35 14.44
CA ILE A 409 -12.28 20.58 15.54
C ILE A 409 -12.63 21.17 16.91
N ARG A 410 -12.73 22.51 17.02
CA ARG A 410 -13.18 23.15 18.28
C ARG A 410 -14.63 22.80 18.60
N MET A 411 -15.52 22.82 17.60
CA MET A 411 -16.92 22.38 17.77
C MET A 411 -17.01 20.93 18.23
N GLN A 412 -16.13 20.04 17.73
CA GLN A 412 -16.09 18.65 18.19
C GLN A 412 -15.52 18.49 19.63
N LYS A 413 -14.67 19.40 20.10
CA LYS A 413 -14.16 19.37 21.50
C LYS A 413 -15.19 19.91 22.51
N GLU A 414 -16.06 20.81 22.09
CA GLU A 414 -17.08 21.46 22.95
C GLU A 414 -18.41 20.70 22.97
N GLY A 415 -18.54 19.58 22.25
CA GLY A 415 -19.69 18.68 22.34
C GLY A 415 -20.98 19.25 21.74
N ILE A 416 -20.87 20.20 20.80
CA ILE A 416 -21.99 20.76 20.04
C ILE A 416 -22.01 20.14 18.63
#